data_80b88af351bc12fb8692cf6908f0754d
#
_entry.id   80b88af351bc12fb8692cf6908f0754d
#
_cell.length_a   1.000
_cell.length_b   1.000
_cell.length_c   1.000
_cell.angle_alpha   90.00
_cell.angle_beta   90.00
_cell.angle_gamma   90.00
#
_symmetry.space_group_name_H-M   'P 1'
#
loop_
_entity.id
_entity.type
_entity.pdbx_description
1 polymer ?
#
loop_
_entity_poly.entity_id
_entity_poly.type
_entity_poly.pdbx_seq_one_letter_code
_entity_poly.pdbx_strand_id
1 'polypeptide(L)'
;LIKLEGIENYDLKSSPLKRAIETGTKLKEKLNKDLFIDPVFTEIPSPGIPLNKRQQWLKEIFNKNINELEKAQLNWHQSIISKIKEFKNPTIIFSHFMVINTIVANAENYRSMVSFYPDNCSVTEFDINQKKIELVNLGTQLSTHIN
;
A
#
# COMPACT_ATOMS: atom_id res chain seq x y z
N LEU A 1 -16.20 -3.62 10.98
CA LEU A 1 -15.73 -4.78 10.20
C LEU A 1 -16.30 -4.66 8.80
N ILE A 2 -15.46 -4.37 7.83
CA ILE A 2 -15.82 -4.39 6.41
C ILE A 2 -16.12 -5.85 6.08
N LYS A 3 -17.35 -6.15 5.70
CA LYS A 3 -17.73 -7.45 5.16
C LYS A 3 -17.31 -7.47 3.69
N LEU A 4 -16.18 -8.04 3.41
CA LEU A 4 -15.83 -8.41 2.04
C LEU A 4 -16.51 -9.74 1.72
N GLU A 5 -17.43 -9.75 0.78
CA GLU A 5 -18.07 -11.00 0.31
C GLU A 5 -17.02 -11.86 -0.38
N GLY A 6 -17.04 -13.17 -0.11
CA GLY A 6 -16.14 -14.13 -0.73
C GLY A 6 -14.68 -14.01 -0.28
N ILE A 7 -14.40 -13.35 0.84
CA ILE A 7 -13.04 -13.12 1.37
C ILE A 7 -12.24 -14.41 1.56
N GLU A 8 -12.93 -15.53 1.77
CA GLU A 8 -12.32 -16.87 1.87
C GLU A 8 -11.62 -17.30 0.59
N ASN A 9 -11.97 -16.71 -0.56
CA ASN A 9 -11.34 -17.00 -1.85
C ASN A 9 -10.14 -16.11 -2.17
N TYR A 10 -9.83 -15.13 -1.32
CA TYR A 10 -8.75 -14.19 -1.53
C TYR A 10 -7.41 -14.76 -1.09
N ASP A 11 -6.36 -14.47 -1.85
CA ASP A 11 -4.99 -14.66 -1.40
C ASP A 11 -4.64 -13.59 -0.35
N LEU A 12 -3.83 -13.96 0.64
CA LEU A 12 -3.36 -13.03 1.65
C LEU A 12 -1.87 -12.77 1.46
N LYS A 13 -1.50 -11.52 1.32
CA LYS A 13 -0.11 -11.08 1.21
C LYS A 13 0.21 -10.01 2.25
N SER A 14 1.46 -9.96 2.68
CA SER A 14 1.93 -8.94 3.61
C SER A 14 3.30 -8.42 3.24
N SER A 15 3.51 -7.14 3.51
CA SER A 15 4.85 -6.59 3.67
C SER A 15 5.65 -7.39 4.71
N PRO A 16 6.99 -7.47 4.60
CA PRO A 16 7.84 -8.12 5.59
C PRO A 16 7.94 -7.37 6.93
N LEU A 17 7.42 -6.15 7.02
CA LEU A 17 7.50 -5.37 8.27
C LEU A 17 6.52 -5.90 9.31
N LYS A 18 7.02 -6.04 10.54
CA LYS A 18 6.31 -6.67 11.67
C LYS A 18 4.88 -6.18 11.84
N ARG A 19 4.64 -4.87 11.79
CA ARG A 19 3.30 -4.28 11.97
C ARG A 19 2.28 -4.75 10.91
N ALA A 20 2.72 -4.98 9.67
CA ALA A 20 1.86 -5.50 8.60
C ALA A 20 1.57 -7.00 8.80
N ILE A 21 2.59 -7.77 9.15
CA ILE A 21 2.46 -9.20 9.45
C ILE A 21 1.51 -9.42 10.61
N GLU A 22 1.64 -8.68 11.70
CA GLU A 22 0.75 -8.79 12.88
C GLU A 22 -0.71 -8.49 12.53
N THR A 23 -0.95 -7.49 11.68
CA THR A 23 -2.30 -7.20 11.18
C THR A 23 -2.84 -8.35 10.32
N GLY A 24 -2.03 -8.87 9.40
CA GLY A 24 -2.41 -9.96 8.50
C GLY A 24 -2.61 -11.29 9.21
N THR A 25 -1.84 -11.56 10.26
CA THR A 25 -1.92 -12.80 11.05
C THR A 25 -3.33 -13.00 11.65
N LYS A 26 -3.96 -11.96 12.13
CA LYS A 26 -5.33 -12.04 12.67
C LYS A 26 -6.34 -12.53 11.63
N LEU A 27 -6.22 -12.06 10.39
CA LEU A 27 -7.11 -12.51 9.32
C LEU A 27 -6.75 -13.91 8.84
N LYS A 28 -5.45 -14.22 8.70
CA LYS A 28 -4.94 -15.55 8.39
C LYS A 28 -5.52 -16.61 9.33
N GLU A 29 -5.45 -16.38 10.63
CA GLU A 29 -5.97 -17.31 11.65
C GLU A 29 -7.50 -17.47 11.55
N LYS A 30 -8.22 -16.35 11.38
CA LYS A 30 -9.68 -16.36 11.26
C LYS A 30 -10.17 -17.12 10.04
N LEU A 31 -9.45 -17.03 8.91
CA LEU A 31 -9.81 -17.68 7.66
C LEU A 31 -9.14 -19.04 7.47
N ASN A 32 -8.25 -19.46 8.38
CA ASN A 32 -7.42 -20.64 8.26
C ASN A 32 -6.70 -20.71 6.90
N LYS A 33 -6.00 -19.63 6.54
CA LYS A 33 -5.29 -19.46 5.27
C LYS A 33 -3.81 -19.15 5.49
N ASP A 34 -3.01 -19.30 4.46
CA ASP A 34 -1.61 -18.86 4.46
C ASP A 34 -1.51 -17.36 4.22
N LEU A 35 -0.54 -16.73 4.88
CA LEU A 35 -0.14 -15.34 4.67
C LEU A 35 1.24 -15.32 3.99
N PHE A 36 1.28 -14.91 2.73
CA PHE A 36 2.51 -14.86 1.96
C PHE A 36 3.21 -13.52 2.15
N ILE A 37 4.47 -13.57 2.55
CA ILE A 37 5.30 -12.37 2.70
C ILE A 37 5.88 -11.98 1.36
N ASP A 38 5.61 -10.75 0.92
CA ASP A 38 6.11 -10.23 -0.35
C ASP A 38 6.87 -8.91 -0.13
N PRO A 39 8.21 -8.91 -0.31
CA PRO A 39 9.04 -7.72 -0.09
C PRO A 39 8.69 -6.53 -0.97
N VAL A 40 8.00 -6.74 -2.09
CA VAL A 40 7.55 -5.66 -2.98
C VAL A 40 6.66 -4.66 -2.25
N PHE A 41 5.89 -5.10 -1.27
CA PHE A 41 4.96 -4.27 -0.51
C PHE A 41 5.57 -3.65 0.76
N THR A 42 6.89 -3.62 0.86
CA THR A 42 7.57 -2.89 1.95
C THR A 42 7.36 -1.38 1.82
N GLU A 43 7.49 -0.66 2.93
CA GLU A 43 7.39 0.81 2.90
C GLU A 43 8.51 1.43 2.07
N ILE A 44 8.30 2.65 1.58
CA ILE A 44 9.23 3.36 0.69
C ILE A 44 10.68 3.30 1.19
N PRO A 45 11.65 2.91 0.33
CA PRO A 45 13.04 2.79 0.73
C PRO A 45 13.67 4.16 0.98
N SER A 46 14.51 4.22 2.00
CA SER A 46 15.28 5.42 2.38
C SER A 46 16.78 5.11 2.50
N PRO A 47 17.44 4.69 1.42
CA PRO A 47 18.85 4.31 1.48
C PRO A 47 19.71 5.51 1.89
N GLY A 48 20.65 5.27 2.82
CA GLY A 48 21.56 6.30 3.31
C GLY A 48 20.95 7.34 4.25
N ILE A 49 19.66 7.24 4.55
CA ILE A 49 19.00 8.15 5.50
C ILE A 49 19.08 7.56 6.92
N PRO A 50 19.73 8.25 7.88
CA PRO A 50 19.76 7.82 9.26
C PRO A 50 18.36 7.75 9.87
N LEU A 51 18.13 6.82 10.81
CA LEU A 51 16.83 6.63 11.45
C LEU A 51 16.28 7.91 12.09
N ASN A 52 17.13 8.70 12.73
CA ASN A 52 16.74 9.96 13.36
C ASN A 52 16.35 11.08 12.37
N LYS A 53 16.68 10.93 11.07
CA LYS A 53 16.31 11.86 10.01
C LYS A 53 15.19 11.35 9.12
N ARG A 54 14.80 10.08 9.28
CA ARG A 54 13.82 9.43 8.39
C ARG A 54 12.45 10.11 8.43
N GLN A 55 12.01 10.57 9.59
CA GLN A 55 10.70 11.22 9.69
C GLN A 55 10.66 12.55 8.93
N GLN A 56 11.73 13.35 9.02
CA GLN A 56 11.84 14.59 8.26
C GLN A 56 11.91 14.30 6.75
N TRP A 57 12.71 13.32 6.36
CA TRP A 57 12.82 12.88 4.97
C TRP A 57 11.47 12.42 4.40
N LEU A 58 10.67 11.67 5.16
CA LEU A 58 9.32 11.26 4.74
C LEU A 58 8.40 12.46 4.51
N LYS A 59 8.46 13.49 5.36
CA LYS A 59 7.68 14.73 5.16
C LYS A 59 8.06 15.44 3.85
N GLU A 60 9.33 15.41 3.48
CA GLU A 60 9.80 15.95 2.20
C GLU A 60 9.27 15.13 1.02
N ILE A 61 9.30 13.80 1.13
CA ILE A 61 8.73 12.88 0.13
C ILE A 61 7.22 13.10 -0.05
N PHE A 62 6.47 13.36 1.01
CA PHE A 62 5.01 13.60 0.94
C PHE A 62 4.64 14.78 0.03
N ASN A 63 5.52 15.76 -0.09
CA ASN A 63 5.32 16.95 -0.91
C ASN A 63 5.88 16.83 -2.33
N LYS A 64 6.49 15.69 -2.68
CA LYS A 64 7.06 15.47 -4.01
C LYS A 64 6.03 14.94 -5.01
N ASN A 65 6.32 15.21 -6.27
CA ASN A 65 5.72 14.48 -7.38
C ASN A 65 6.52 13.22 -7.70
N ILE A 66 5.89 12.25 -8.34
CA ILE A 66 6.50 10.97 -8.70
C ILE A 66 7.76 11.16 -9.55
N ASN A 67 7.77 12.13 -10.46
CA ASN A 67 8.91 12.42 -11.32
C ASN A 67 10.10 13.09 -10.60
N GLU A 68 9.93 13.50 -9.36
CA GLU A 68 10.99 14.07 -8.51
C GLU A 68 11.66 13.02 -7.60
N LEU A 69 11.23 11.78 -7.69
CA LEU A 69 11.78 10.67 -6.90
C LEU A 69 13.16 10.26 -7.44
N GLU A 70 14.02 9.83 -6.54
CA GLU A 70 15.28 9.20 -6.90
C GLU A 70 15.08 7.78 -7.45
N LYS A 71 16.11 7.22 -8.06
CA LYS A 71 16.05 5.93 -8.73
C LYS A 71 15.52 4.80 -7.83
N ALA A 72 15.94 4.76 -6.56
CA ALA A 72 15.51 3.72 -5.63
C ALA A 72 13.99 3.76 -5.38
N GLN A 73 13.45 4.95 -5.18
CA GLN A 73 12.01 5.15 -4.97
C GLN A 73 11.21 4.94 -6.25
N LEU A 74 11.73 5.35 -7.42
CA LEU A 74 11.09 5.08 -8.71
C LEU A 74 11.00 3.58 -9.00
N ASN A 75 12.08 2.84 -8.76
CA ASN A 75 12.09 1.39 -8.94
C ASN A 75 11.11 0.70 -8.00
N TRP A 76 11.05 1.13 -6.75
CA TRP A 76 10.09 0.64 -5.76
C TRP A 76 8.65 0.90 -6.23
N HIS A 77 8.34 2.11 -6.65
CA HIS A 77 7.03 2.52 -7.16
C HIS A 77 6.60 1.65 -8.36
N GLN A 78 7.48 1.49 -9.36
CA GLN A 78 7.22 0.68 -10.54
C GLN A 78 7.04 -0.80 -10.21
N SER A 79 7.81 -1.34 -9.26
CA SER A 79 7.73 -2.73 -8.83
C SER A 79 6.37 -3.05 -8.19
N ILE A 80 5.82 -2.15 -7.39
CA ILE A 80 4.48 -2.31 -6.80
C ILE A 80 3.43 -2.39 -7.89
N ILE A 81 3.42 -1.44 -8.81
CA ILE A 81 2.42 -1.38 -9.88
C ILE A 81 2.50 -2.60 -10.80
N SER A 82 3.71 -2.99 -11.20
CA SER A 82 3.91 -4.20 -12.01
C SER A 82 3.43 -5.45 -11.31
N LYS A 83 3.74 -5.61 -10.02
CA LYS A 83 3.33 -6.76 -9.23
C LYS A 83 1.81 -6.90 -9.13
N ILE A 84 1.11 -5.80 -8.87
CA ILE A 84 -0.35 -5.80 -8.75
C ILE A 84 -1.01 -6.17 -10.07
N LYS A 85 -0.50 -5.67 -11.19
CA LYS A 85 -1.03 -5.98 -12.53
C LYS A 85 -0.87 -7.45 -12.93
N GLU A 86 -0.02 -8.20 -12.25
CA GLU A 86 0.19 -9.63 -12.48
C GLU A 86 -0.75 -10.53 -11.66
N PHE A 87 -1.50 -9.99 -10.71
CA PHE A 87 -2.40 -10.79 -9.88
C PHE A 87 -3.50 -11.45 -10.71
N LYS A 88 -3.66 -12.75 -10.48
CA LYS A 88 -4.70 -13.57 -11.15
C LYS A 88 -5.89 -13.83 -10.24
N ASN A 89 -5.69 -13.75 -8.93
CA ASN A 89 -6.70 -14.00 -7.92
C ASN A 89 -6.96 -12.73 -7.12
N PRO A 90 -8.18 -12.54 -6.60
CA PRO A 90 -8.44 -11.50 -5.62
C PRO A 90 -7.45 -11.61 -4.46
N THR A 91 -6.85 -10.52 -4.05
CA THR A 91 -5.76 -10.50 -3.07
C THR A 91 -5.95 -9.39 -2.05
N ILE A 92 -5.77 -9.72 -0.78
CA ILE A 92 -5.67 -8.74 0.31
C ILE A 92 -4.20 -8.54 0.62
N ILE A 93 -3.78 -7.28 0.65
CA ILE A 93 -2.40 -6.90 0.94
C ILE A 93 -2.36 -6.09 2.23
N PHE A 94 -1.61 -6.56 3.21
CA PHE A 94 -1.28 -5.82 4.42
C PHE A 94 0.00 -5.03 4.20
N SER A 95 -0.12 -3.71 4.14
CA SER A 95 0.97 -2.87 3.69
C SER A 95 1.03 -1.52 4.43
N HIS A 96 1.45 -0.47 3.76
CA HIS A 96 1.85 0.78 4.36
C HIS A 96 1.27 1.98 3.62
N PHE A 97 1.32 3.13 4.30
CA PHE A 97 0.82 4.42 3.83
C PHE A 97 1.29 4.77 2.41
N MET A 98 2.62 4.70 2.16
CA MET A 98 3.15 5.09 0.85
C MET A 98 2.84 4.08 -0.25
N VAL A 99 2.73 2.79 0.08
CA VAL A 99 2.32 1.75 -0.88
C VAL A 99 0.89 2.00 -1.34
N ILE A 100 -0.03 2.27 -0.43
CA ILE A 100 -1.44 2.53 -0.76
C ILE A 100 -1.54 3.79 -1.65
N ASN A 101 -0.87 4.88 -1.27
CA ASN A 101 -0.84 6.10 -2.06
C ASN A 101 -0.22 5.89 -3.46
N THR A 102 0.80 5.04 -3.58
CA THR A 102 1.37 4.66 -4.88
C THR A 102 0.34 4.02 -5.80
N ILE A 103 -0.47 3.11 -5.28
CA ILE A 103 -1.49 2.41 -6.07
C ILE A 103 -2.63 3.37 -6.45
N VAL A 104 -3.06 4.21 -5.51
CA VAL A 104 -4.08 5.25 -5.77
C VAL A 104 -3.60 6.23 -6.83
N ALA A 105 -2.35 6.70 -6.74
CA ALA A 105 -1.78 7.62 -7.73
C ALA A 105 -1.76 7.01 -9.13
N ASN A 106 -1.46 5.72 -9.25
CA ASN A 106 -1.53 5.03 -10.54
C ASN A 106 -2.97 4.89 -11.06
N ALA A 107 -3.91 4.50 -10.20
CA ALA A 107 -5.31 4.32 -10.57
C ALA A 107 -5.96 5.63 -11.03
N GLU A 108 -5.66 6.74 -10.36
CA GLU A 108 -6.27 8.05 -10.58
C GLU A 108 -5.42 9.01 -11.44
N ASN A 109 -4.27 8.56 -11.95
CA ASN A 109 -3.32 9.38 -12.70
C ASN A 109 -2.83 10.61 -11.93
N TYR A 110 -2.63 10.50 -10.64
CA TYR A 110 -2.06 11.58 -9.84
C TYR A 110 -0.54 11.67 -10.05
N ARG A 111 -0.03 12.89 -10.05
CA ARG A 111 1.41 13.15 -10.11
C ARG A 111 2.05 13.18 -8.72
N SER A 112 1.27 13.52 -7.70
CA SER A 112 1.72 13.62 -6.31
C SER A 112 1.91 12.24 -5.67
N MET A 113 2.89 12.14 -4.80
CA MET A 113 3.17 10.93 -4.04
C MET A 113 2.08 10.61 -3.01
N VAL A 114 1.48 11.63 -2.43
CA VAL A 114 0.43 11.49 -1.41
C VAL A 114 -0.80 12.25 -1.87
N SER A 115 -1.93 11.55 -1.94
CA SER A 115 -3.23 12.13 -2.32
C SER A 115 -4.26 12.04 -1.22
N PHE A 116 -4.06 11.13 -0.25
CA PHE A 116 -4.94 10.98 0.90
C PHE A 116 -4.19 10.37 2.08
N TYR A 117 -4.80 10.41 3.26
CA TYR A 117 -4.22 9.94 4.51
C TYR A 117 -5.04 8.76 5.06
N PRO A 118 -4.78 7.52 4.59
CA PRO A 118 -5.51 6.35 5.05
C PRO A 118 -5.38 6.15 6.56
N ASP A 119 -6.50 5.85 7.21
CA ASP A 119 -6.54 5.51 8.63
C ASP A 119 -5.95 4.12 8.86
N ASN A 120 -5.52 3.87 10.08
CA ASN A 120 -5.02 2.55 10.48
C ASN A 120 -6.09 1.48 10.28
N CYS A 121 -5.71 0.35 9.68
CA CYS A 121 -6.61 -0.74 9.36
C CYS A 121 -7.78 -0.38 8.43
N SER A 122 -7.71 0.77 7.75
CA SER A 122 -8.63 1.08 6.66
C SER A 122 -8.38 0.19 5.45
N VAL A 123 -9.40 0.01 4.62
CA VAL A 123 -9.32 -0.82 3.42
C VAL A 123 -9.57 0.06 2.20
N THR A 124 -8.60 0.10 1.30
CA THR A 124 -8.73 0.70 -0.03
C THR A 124 -8.86 -0.43 -1.04
N GLU A 125 -9.85 -0.35 -1.90
CA GLU A 125 -10.22 -1.41 -2.83
C GLU A 125 -9.98 -0.99 -4.26
N PHE A 126 -9.39 -1.89 -5.03
CA PHE A 126 -9.08 -1.71 -6.45
C PHE A 126 -9.56 -2.90 -7.25
N ASP A 127 -10.01 -2.63 -8.48
CA ASP A 127 -10.17 -3.63 -9.52
C ASP A 127 -9.00 -3.59 -10.49
N ILE A 128 -8.63 -4.78 -11.00
CA ILE A 128 -7.64 -4.90 -12.06
C ILE A 128 -8.35 -5.44 -13.30
N ASN A 129 -8.44 -4.59 -14.30
CA ASN A 129 -9.13 -4.91 -15.54
C ASN A 129 -8.19 -4.66 -16.72
N GLN A 130 -7.88 -5.72 -17.49
CA GLN A 130 -6.96 -5.65 -18.63
C GLN A 130 -5.63 -4.96 -18.29
N LYS A 131 -5.02 -5.34 -17.17
CA LYS A 131 -3.79 -4.73 -16.61
C LYS A 131 -3.90 -3.24 -16.25
N LYS A 132 -5.10 -2.72 -16.14
CA LYS A 132 -5.38 -1.37 -15.62
C LYS A 132 -5.87 -1.50 -14.18
N ILE A 133 -5.33 -0.67 -13.29
CA ILE A 133 -5.77 -0.56 -11.90
C ILE A 133 -6.84 0.51 -11.83
N GLU A 134 -8.00 0.19 -11.28
CA GLU A 134 -9.13 1.09 -11.10
C GLU A 134 -9.49 1.18 -9.62
N LEU A 135 -9.63 2.38 -9.10
CA LEU A 135 -10.05 2.62 -7.72
C LEU A 135 -11.56 2.34 -7.59
N VAL A 136 -11.94 1.43 -6.68
CA VAL A 136 -13.33 1.11 -6.37
C VAL A 136 -13.79 1.88 -5.14
N ASN A 137 -13.07 1.73 -4.02
CA ASN A 137 -13.35 2.42 -2.77
C ASN A 137 -12.07 2.93 -2.12
N LEU A 138 -12.08 4.19 -1.74
CA LEU A 138 -11.03 4.77 -0.92
C LEU A 138 -11.30 4.43 0.54
N GLY A 139 -10.27 3.98 1.26
CA GLY A 139 -10.35 3.71 2.69
C GLY A 139 -10.68 4.96 3.51
N THR A 140 -11.15 4.76 4.73
CA THR A 140 -11.38 5.87 5.67
C THR A 140 -10.09 6.64 5.90
N GLN A 141 -10.22 7.96 6.01
CA GLN A 141 -9.09 8.85 6.25
C GLN A 141 -9.00 9.25 7.72
N LEU A 142 -7.78 9.45 8.19
CA LEU A 142 -7.52 10.12 9.45
C LEU A 142 -8.20 11.48 9.43
N SER A 143 -9.06 11.76 10.41
CA SER A 143 -9.56 13.11 10.63
C SER A 143 -8.39 13.98 11.09
N THR A 144 -7.88 14.81 10.20
CA THR A 144 -6.91 15.84 10.55
C THR A 144 -7.64 16.92 11.33
N HIS A 145 -7.75 16.77 12.65
CA HIS A 145 -7.94 17.91 13.52
C HIS A 145 -6.57 18.60 13.61
N ILE A 146 -6.33 19.48 12.65
CA ILE A 146 -5.31 20.49 12.80
C ILE A 146 -5.92 21.54 13.74
N ASN A 147 -5.57 21.47 15.01
CA ASN A 147 -5.66 22.58 15.91
C ASN A 147 -4.42 23.46 15.75
#